data_10b3c63faa34cd6820fbbce522a3ea3f
#
_entry.id   10b3c63faa34cd6820fbbce522a3ea3f
#
_cell.length_a   1.000
_cell.length_b   1.000
_cell.length_c   1.000
_cell.angle_alpha   90.00
_cell.angle_beta   90.00
_cell.angle_gamma   90.00
#
_symmetry.space_group_name_H-M   'P 1'
#
loop_
_entity.id
_entity.type
_entity.pdbx_description
1 polymer ?
#
loop_
_entity_poly.entity_id
_entity_poly.type
_entity_poly.pdbx_seq_one_letter_code
_entity_poly.pdbx_strand_id
1 'polypeptide(L)'
;MTGVQTNTMDGYLKRIFALMFGAVGITAVATYLTIWGGGLRFLINGAGTGFSALYYVLLFGGLAFSIWAQVRAFSLKPVTGAVMLMLYAAIIGITLTPLLAVSLAVNPASILYAFILSALMFACMAMFGYKTVKNLSFLGIFLMMGMIGLILVGIASMFWPLGSTFATVVCFIGVLVFALFTAYDMQNLKIAYNTMAGGDDTSKNQLAVLGALHLYISFIAMFQYLLSLFNRD
;
A
#
# COMPACT_ATOMS: atom_id res chain seq x y z
N MET A 1 -0.96 -36.41 -0.59
CA MET A 1 -0.63 -36.18 -2.01
C MET A 1 -1.37 -34.93 -2.47
N THR A 2 -0.78 -33.76 -2.33
CA THR A 2 -1.18 -32.52 -3.03
C THR A 2 0.03 -31.64 -3.11
N GLY A 3 1.06 -32.12 -3.80
CA GLY A 3 2.22 -31.37 -4.21
C GLY A 3 1.85 -30.57 -5.45
N VAL A 4 1.29 -29.39 -5.22
CA VAL A 4 0.77 -28.56 -6.27
C VAL A 4 1.88 -27.68 -6.83
N GLN A 5 2.26 -27.92 -8.04
CA GLN A 5 2.32 -27.02 -9.19
C GLN A 5 2.29 -25.49 -8.87
N THR A 6 3.19 -25.00 -8.03
CA THR A 6 3.38 -23.56 -7.80
C THR A 6 4.44 -22.98 -8.75
N ASN A 7 4.92 -23.75 -9.72
CA ASN A 7 6.00 -23.37 -10.63
C ASN A 7 5.52 -22.69 -11.93
N THR A 8 4.23 -22.42 -12.07
CA THR A 8 3.71 -21.65 -13.20
C THR A 8 3.59 -20.17 -12.82
N MET A 9 3.73 -19.29 -13.81
CA MET A 9 3.51 -17.83 -13.62
C MET A 9 2.15 -17.53 -12.97
N ASP A 10 1.12 -18.31 -13.31
CA ASP A 10 -0.22 -18.15 -12.71
C ASP A 10 -0.24 -18.50 -11.22
N GLY A 11 0.48 -19.57 -10.82
CA GLY A 11 0.62 -19.93 -9.41
C GLY A 11 1.37 -18.87 -8.59
N TYR A 12 2.40 -18.29 -9.18
CA TYR A 12 3.16 -17.19 -8.60
C TYR A 12 2.29 -15.93 -8.39
N LEU A 13 1.55 -15.51 -9.41
CA LEU A 13 0.65 -14.35 -9.33
C LEU A 13 -0.48 -14.58 -8.31
N LYS A 14 -1.11 -15.76 -8.31
CA LYS A 14 -2.13 -16.13 -7.32
C LYS A 14 -1.60 -15.97 -5.90
N ARG A 15 -0.36 -16.36 -5.64
CA ARG A 15 0.27 -16.22 -4.32
C ARG A 15 0.50 -14.75 -3.94
N ILE A 16 0.98 -13.92 -4.88
CA ILE A 16 1.15 -12.48 -4.67
C ILE A 16 -0.18 -11.84 -4.28
N PHE A 17 -1.22 -12.07 -5.08
CA PHE A 17 -2.54 -11.50 -4.82
C PHE A 17 -3.17 -12.03 -3.53
N ALA A 18 -3.01 -13.33 -3.21
CA ALA A 18 -3.50 -13.89 -1.96
C ALA A 18 -2.85 -13.23 -0.73
N LEU A 19 -1.53 -13.02 -0.75
CA LEU A 19 -0.82 -12.31 0.32
C LEU A 19 -1.24 -10.85 0.41
N MET A 20 -1.38 -10.16 -0.72
CA MET A 20 -1.84 -8.78 -0.78
C MET A 20 -3.26 -8.62 -0.21
N PHE A 21 -4.22 -9.46 -0.65
CA PHE A 21 -5.59 -9.42 -0.14
C PHE A 21 -5.65 -9.79 1.35
N GLY A 22 -4.82 -10.75 1.79
CA GLY A 22 -4.66 -11.05 3.20
C GLY A 22 -4.18 -9.83 4.01
N ALA A 23 -3.21 -9.09 3.49
CA ALA A 23 -2.71 -7.85 4.10
C ALA A 23 -3.81 -6.77 4.16
N VAL A 24 -4.57 -6.57 3.07
CA VAL A 24 -5.70 -5.63 3.05
C VAL A 24 -6.76 -6.02 4.08
N GLY A 25 -7.06 -7.33 4.20
CA GLY A 25 -7.97 -7.83 5.22
C GLY A 25 -7.50 -7.54 6.65
N ILE A 26 -6.21 -7.75 6.93
CA ILE A 26 -5.61 -7.41 8.24
C ILE A 26 -5.68 -5.91 8.51
N THR A 27 -5.41 -5.07 7.50
CA THR A 27 -5.56 -3.62 7.62
C THR A 27 -6.98 -3.25 8.03
N ALA A 28 -7.99 -3.82 7.37
CA ALA A 28 -9.40 -3.57 7.69
C ALA A 28 -9.75 -4.01 9.13
N VAL A 29 -9.30 -5.21 9.54
CA VAL A 29 -9.52 -5.71 10.90
C VAL A 29 -8.81 -4.84 11.94
N ALA A 30 -7.54 -4.47 11.71
CA ALA A 30 -6.79 -3.61 12.61
C ALA A 30 -7.44 -2.23 12.79
N THR A 31 -7.90 -1.62 11.69
CA THR A 31 -8.65 -0.36 11.74
C THR A 31 -9.96 -0.51 12.51
N TYR A 32 -10.74 -1.56 12.20
CA TYR A 32 -12.00 -1.84 12.89
C TYR A 32 -11.79 -1.98 14.41
N LEU A 33 -10.83 -2.81 14.82
CA LEU A 33 -10.51 -3.01 16.24
C LEU A 33 -10.03 -1.72 16.91
N THR A 34 -9.30 -0.87 16.19
CA THR A 34 -8.81 0.42 16.74
C THR A 34 -9.96 1.40 16.93
N ILE A 35 -10.92 1.47 16.00
CA ILE A 35 -12.09 2.34 16.12
C ILE A 35 -12.98 1.88 17.29
N TRP A 36 -13.43 0.64 17.27
CA TRP A 36 -14.39 0.12 18.25
C TRP A 36 -13.77 -0.19 19.62
N GLY A 37 -12.47 -0.53 19.66
CA GLY A 37 -11.72 -0.71 20.91
C GLY A 37 -11.33 0.61 21.61
N GLY A 38 -11.76 1.76 21.07
CA GLY A 38 -11.43 3.07 21.66
C GLY A 38 -9.97 3.48 21.48
N GLY A 39 -9.23 2.82 20.58
CA GLY A 39 -7.83 3.12 20.27
C GLY A 39 -7.63 4.50 19.63
N LEU A 40 -8.68 5.05 19.00
CA LEU A 40 -8.64 6.36 18.36
C LEU A 40 -8.19 7.48 19.31
N ARG A 41 -8.60 7.41 20.58
CA ARG A 41 -8.21 8.37 21.64
C ARG A 41 -6.70 8.44 21.90
N PHE A 42 -5.97 7.36 21.61
CA PHE A 42 -4.51 7.33 21.76
C PHE A 42 -3.79 7.90 20.53
N LEU A 43 -4.49 7.98 19.38
CA LEU A 43 -3.95 8.49 18.12
C LEU A 43 -4.19 9.98 17.95
N ILE A 44 -5.20 10.54 18.64
CA ILE A 44 -5.54 11.96 18.62
C ILE A 44 -5.05 12.59 19.92
N ASN A 45 -4.52 13.81 19.84
CA ASN A 45 -4.08 14.55 21.02
C ASN A 45 -5.29 14.85 21.92
N GLY A 46 -5.09 14.82 23.25
CA GLY A 46 -6.14 15.06 24.24
C GLY A 46 -6.88 16.40 24.09
N ALA A 47 -6.28 17.38 23.41
CA ALA A 47 -6.90 18.65 23.06
C ALA A 47 -7.80 18.59 21.80
N GLY A 48 -7.84 17.45 21.08
CA GLY A 48 -8.60 17.29 19.84
C GLY A 48 -8.09 18.08 18.63
N THR A 49 -6.98 18.79 18.77
CA THR A 49 -6.45 19.72 17.75
C THR A 49 -5.40 19.14 16.84
N GLY A 50 -5.03 17.86 17.03
CA GLY A 50 -3.97 17.21 16.24
C GLY A 50 -3.74 15.76 16.59
N PHE A 51 -2.73 15.16 15.98
CA PHE A 51 -2.35 13.79 16.24
C PHE A 51 -1.42 13.67 17.44
N SER A 52 -1.47 12.54 18.14
CA SER A 52 -0.59 12.25 19.28
C SER A 52 0.82 11.88 18.81
N ALA A 53 1.81 11.95 19.72
CA ALA A 53 3.16 11.48 19.45
C ALA A 53 3.18 10.00 18.99
N LEU A 54 2.29 9.16 19.54
CA LEU A 54 2.16 7.76 19.17
C LEU A 54 1.79 7.61 17.67
N TYR A 55 0.89 8.44 17.15
CA TYR A 55 0.53 8.42 15.73
C TYR A 55 1.74 8.66 14.83
N TYR A 56 2.55 9.67 15.15
CA TYR A 56 3.77 9.96 14.39
C TYR A 56 4.82 8.85 14.49
N VAL A 57 4.97 8.24 15.66
CA VAL A 57 5.86 7.07 15.85
C VAL A 57 5.41 5.90 14.97
N LEU A 58 4.11 5.62 14.91
CA LEU A 58 3.57 4.54 14.06
C LEU A 58 3.71 4.89 12.57
N LEU A 59 3.50 6.14 12.19
CA LEU A 59 3.60 6.60 10.80
C LEU A 59 5.04 6.50 10.28
N PHE A 60 6.00 7.10 10.99
CA PHE A 60 7.41 7.06 10.59
C PHE A 60 8.03 5.68 10.83
N GLY A 61 7.62 4.99 11.89
CA GLY A 61 8.01 3.62 12.18
C GLY A 61 7.54 2.65 11.11
N GLY A 62 6.29 2.81 10.61
CA GLY A 62 5.75 2.05 9.49
C GLY A 62 6.53 2.31 8.20
N LEU A 63 6.86 3.58 7.91
CA LEU A 63 7.69 3.93 6.76
C LEU A 63 9.09 3.29 6.84
N ALA A 64 9.76 3.44 7.98
CA ALA A 64 11.08 2.83 8.21
C ALA A 64 11.01 1.30 8.13
N PHE A 65 9.95 0.69 8.69
CA PHE A 65 9.74 -0.74 8.64
C PHE A 65 9.54 -1.24 7.20
N SER A 66 8.78 -0.50 6.36
CA SER A 66 8.58 -0.87 4.96
C SER A 66 9.89 -0.86 4.17
N ILE A 67 10.74 0.16 4.37
CA ILE A 67 12.06 0.24 3.74
C ILE A 67 12.95 -0.91 4.22
N TRP A 68 12.99 -1.16 5.52
CA TRP A 68 13.78 -2.25 6.10
C TRP A 68 13.31 -3.62 5.59
N ALA A 69 12.01 -3.86 5.50
CA ALA A 69 11.44 -5.09 5.00
C ALA A 69 11.80 -5.34 3.52
N GLN A 70 11.81 -4.30 2.68
CA GLN A 70 12.23 -4.38 1.28
C GLN A 70 13.71 -4.75 1.15
N VAL A 71 14.60 -4.11 1.93
CA VAL A 71 16.04 -4.38 1.91
C VAL A 71 16.34 -5.82 2.37
N ARG A 72 15.59 -6.32 3.35
CA ARG A 72 15.78 -7.66 3.93
C ARG A 72 14.99 -8.76 3.23
N ALA A 73 14.15 -8.44 2.25
CA ALA A 73 13.22 -9.39 1.62
C ALA A 73 13.89 -10.68 1.13
N PHE A 74 15.08 -10.57 0.51
CA PHE A 74 15.84 -11.71 0.00
C PHE A 74 16.72 -12.44 1.06
N SER A 75 16.88 -11.84 2.25
CA SER A 75 17.64 -12.46 3.36
C SER A 75 16.75 -13.28 4.28
N LEU A 76 15.44 -13.10 4.22
CA LEU A 76 14.47 -13.69 5.13
C LEU A 76 13.81 -14.94 4.50
N LYS A 77 13.44 -15.90 5.35
CA LYS A 77 12.60 -17.01 4.91
C LYS A 77 11.25 -16.49 4.40
N PRO A 78 10.64 -17.07 3.35
CA PRO A 78 9.37 -16.61 2.79
C PRO A 78 8.24 -16.48 3.82
N VAL A 79 8.19 -17.39 4.79
CA VAL A 79 7.19 -17.34 5.88
C VAL A 79 7.40 -16.12 6.77
N THR A 80 8.66 -15.85 7.14
CA THR A 80 9.00 -14.66 7.95
C THR A 80 8.65 -13.36 7.21
N GLY A 81 8.94 -13.30 5.91
CA GLY A 81 8.55 -12.15 5.08
C GLY A 81 7.03 -11.96 5.00
N ALA A 82 6.26 -13.05 4.88
CA ALA A 82 4.79 -12.97 4.90
C ALA A 82 4.26 -12.46 6.26
N VAL A 83 4.81 -12.95 7.38
CA VAL A 83 4.45 -12.45 8.72
C VAL A 83 4.77 -10.96 8.86
N MET A 84 5.91 -10.51 8.34
CA MET A 84 6.29 -9.09 8.35
C MET A 84 5.33 -8.24 7.50
N LEU A 85 4.89 -8.72 6.34
CA LEU A 85 3.86 -8.06 5.56
C LEU A 85 2.57 -7.89 6.35
N MET A 86 2.14 -8.92 7.08
CA MET A 86 0.92 -8.88 7.90
C MET A 86 1.08 -7.91 9.09
N LEU A 87 2.24 -7.89 9.75
CA LEU A 87 2.54 -6.91 10.81
C LEU A 87 2.53 -5.48 10.26
N TYR A 88 3.14 -5.26 9.09
CA TYR A 88 3.10 -3.97 8.42
C TYR A 88 1.67 -3.55 8.11
N ALA A 89 0.85 -4.45 7.59
CA ALA A 89 -0.56 -4.21 7.30
C ALA A 89 -1.35 -3.81 8.56
N ALA A 90 -1.06 -4.43 9.71
CA ALA A 90 -1.67 -4.05 10.98
C ALA A 90 -1.27 -2.63 11.42
N ILE A 91 0.02 -2.27 11.31
CA ILE A 91 0.51 -0.91 11.60
C ILE A 91 -0.19 0.12 10.70
N ILE A 92 -0.27 -0.16 9.40
CA ILE A 92 -0.98 0.71 8.45
C ILE A 92 -2.46 0.81 8.79
N GLY A 93 -3.11 -0.27 9.21
CA GLY A 93 -4.51 -0.24 9.65
C GLY A 93 -4.73 0.69 10.84
N ILE A 94 -3.83 0.67 11.82
CA ILE A 94 -3.89 1.57 12.97
C ILE A 94 -3.67 3.03 12.53
N THR A 95 -2.68 3.31 11.68
CA THR A 95 -2.41 4.67 11.18
C THR A 95 -3.50 5.21 10.24
N LEU A 96 -4.23 4.33 9.55
CA LEU A 96 -5.35 4.70 8.68
C LEU A 96 -6.62 5.05 9.47
N THR A 97 -6.70 4.64 10.74
CA THR A 97 -7.88 4.80 11.60
C THR A 97 -8.42 6.23 11.68
N PRO A 98 -7.60 7.29 11.89
CA PRO A 98 -8.14 8.66 11.96
C PRO A 98 -8.83 9.11 10.66
N LEU A 99 -8.25 8.75 9.50
CA LEU A 99 -8.84 9.09 8.20
C LEU A 99 -10.21 8.39 8.02
N LEU A 100 -10.29 7.10 8.35
CA LEU A 100 -11.53 6.34 8.28
C LEU A 100 -12.57 6.83 9.31
N ALA A 101 -12.15 7.23 10.50
CA ALA A 101 -13.06 7.78 11.51
C ALA A 101 -13.69 9.10 11.04
N VAL A 102 -12.92 9.98 10.41
CA VAL A 102 -13.44 11.21 9.78
C VAL A 102 -14.41 10.85 8.65
N SER A 103 -14.06 9.91 7.78
CA SER A 103 -14.95 9.46 6.68
C SER A 103 -16.27 8.91 7.19
N LEU A 104 -16.24 8.11 8.26
CA LEU A 104 -17.45 7.57 8.90
C LEU A 104 -18.36 8.69 9.46
N ALA A 105 -17.77 9.76 9.95
CA ALA A 105 -18.51 10.89 10.52
C ALA A 105 -19.10 11.82 9.44
N VAL A 106 -18.39 12.02 8.32
CA VAL A 106 -18.80 12.94 7.25
C VAL A 106 -19.69 12.23 6.23
N ASN A 107 -19.20 11.17 5.64
CA ASN A 107 -19.91 10.39 4.61
C ASN A 107 -19.42 8.94 4.61
N PRO A 108 -20.11 8.02 5.31
CA PRO A 108 -19.69 6.60 5.36
C PRO A 108 -19.61 5.93 3.98
N ALA A 109 -20.41 6.35 3.00
CA ALA A 109 -20.40 5.80 1.65
C ALA A 109 -19.09 6.09 0.89
N SER A 110 -18.38 7.16 1.26
CA SER A 110 -17.10 7.52 0.66
C SER A 110 -16.05 6.41 0.80
N ILE A 111 -16.10 5.66 1.90
CA ILE A 111 -15.19 4.51 2.13
C ILE A 111 -15.41 3.43 1.08
N LEU A 112 -16.68 3.08 0.82
CA LEU A 112 -17.03 2.06 -0.16
C LEU A 112 -16.68 2.52 -1.59
N TYR A 113 -16.98 3.77 -1.93
CA TYR A 113 -16.65 4.32 -3.25
C TYR A 113 -15.14 4.40 -3.48
N ALA A 114 -14.37 4.86 -2.49
CA ALA A 114 -12.91 4.89 -2.56
C ALA A 114 -12.34 3.49 -2.72
N PHE A 115 -12.87 2.49 -2.00
CA PHE A 115 -12.41 1.11 -2.08
C PHE A 115 -12.69 0.49 -3.46
N ILE A 116 -13.92 0.62 -3.96
CA ILE A 116 -14.29 0.08 -5.27
C ILE A 116 -13.46 0.74 -6.38
N LEU A 117 -13.33 2.07 -6.35
CA LEU A 117 -12.56 2.79 -7.38
C LEU A 117 -11.08 2.43 -7.32
N SER A 118 -10.49 2.32 -6.12
CA SER A 118 -9.11 1.84 -5.95
C SER A 118 -8.92 0.43 -6.51
N ALA A 119 -9.87 -0.48 -6.24
CA ALA A 119 -9.81 -1.85 -6.71
C ALA A 119 -9.91 -1.94 -8.24
N LEU A 120 -10.78 -1.14 -8.85
CA LEU A 120 -10.92 -1.06 -10.31
C LEU A 120 -9.66 -0.48 -10.95
N MET A 121 -9.16 0.64 -10.45
CA MET A 121 -7.92 1.26 -10.96
C MET A 121 -6.73 0.32 -10.82
N PHE A 122 -6.60 -0.31 -9.66
CA PHE A 122 -5.56 -1.31 -9.40
C PHE A 122 -5.63 -2.47 -10.39
N ALA A 123 -6.81 -3.07 -10.57
CA ALA A 123 -7.00 -4.19 -11.49
C ALA A 123 -6.67 -3.80 -12.94
N CYS A 124 -7.13 -2.63 -13.41
CA CYS A 124 -6.83 -2.12 -14.74
C CYS A 124 -5.32 -1.91 -14.93
N MET A 125 -4.65 -1.27 -13.97
CA MET A 125 -3.23 -0.96 -14.07
C MET A 125 -2.35 -2.19 -13.90
N ALA A 126 -2.72 -3.15 -13.04
CA ALA A 126 -2.05 -4.43 -12.92
C ALA A 126 -2.14 -5.23 -14.22
N MET A 127 -3.32 -5.29 -14.85
CA MET A 127 -3.48 -5.93 -16.16
C MET A 127 -2.67 -5.23 -17.25
N PHE A 128 -2.67 -3.91 -17.26
CA PHE A 128 -1.86 -3.14 -18.21
C PHE A 128 -0.37 -3.44 -18.05
N GLY A 129 0.16 -3.39 -16.82
CA GLY A 129 1.56 -3.70 -16.53
C GLY A 129 1.94 -5.14 -16.89
N TYR A 130 1.04 -6.10 -16.65
CA TYR A 130 1.25 -7.50 -17.01
C TYR A 130 1.29 -7.74 -18.53
N LYS A 131 0.39 -7.11 -19.28
CA LYS A 131 0.24 -7.31 -20.74
C LYS A 131 1.20 -6.48 -21.57
N THR A 132 1.66 -5.34 -21.05
CA THR A 132 2.52 -4.44 -21.83
C THR A 132 3.86 -5.08 -22.18
N VAL A 133 4.29 -4.87 -23.43
CA VAL A 133 5.61 -5.26 -23.93
C VAL A 133 6.59 -4.09 -23.94
N LYS A 134 6.07 -2.85 -23.77
CA LYS A 134 6.91 -1.66 -23.70
C LYS A 134 7.66 -1.62 -22.37
N ASN A 135 8.94 -1.34 -22.42
CA ASN A 135 9.75 -1.21 -21.20
C ASN A 135 9.34 0.02 -20.39
N LEU A 136 8.85 -0.21 -19.17
CA LEU A 136 8.43 0.84 -18.24
C LEU A 136 9.57 1.34 -17.33
N SER A 137 10.82 0.88 -17.54
CA SER A 137 11.96 1.24 -16.66
C SER A 137 12.17 2.75 -16.55
N PHE A 138 11.95 3.50 -17.63
CA PHE A 138 12.00 4.97 -17.61
C PHE A 138 10.96 5.56 -16.65
N LEU A 139 9.77 4.93 -16.60
CA LEU A 139 8.70 5.35 -15.71
C LEU A 139 9.11 5.19 -14.23
N GLY A 140 9.91 4.17 -13.90
CA GLY A 140 10.35 3.90 -12.54
C GLY A 140 11.07 5.08 -11.88
N ILE A 141 11.99 5.74 -12.60
CA ILE A 141 12.71 6.92 -12.09
C ILE A 141 11.73 8.07 -11.84
N PHE A 142 10.84 8.33 -12.80
CA PHE A 142 9.84 9.40 -12.70
C PHE A 142 8.88 9.15 -11.53
N LEU A 143 8.42 7.91 -11.36
CA LEU A 143 7.52 7.52 -10.27
C LEU A 143 8.20 7.63 -8.90
N MET A 144 9.48 7.24 -8.82
CA MET A 144 10.26 7.39 -7.59
C MET A 144 10.40 8.85 -7.19
N MET A 145 10.66 9.75 -8.14
CA MET A 145 10.66 11.19 -7.88
C MET A 145 9.29 11.69 -7.43
N GLY A 146 8.21 11.23 -8.07
CA GLY A 146 6.83 11.55 -7.69
C GLY A 146 6.52 11.10 -6.26
N MET A 147 6.92 9.89 -5.88
CA MET A 147 6.74 9.37 -4.53
C MET A 147 7.50 10.19 -3.48
N ILE A 148 8.77 10.54 -3.76
CA ILE A 148 9.56 11.41 -2.87
C ILE A 148 8.88 12.77 -2.74
N GLY A 149 8.40 13.36 -3.84
CA GLY A 149 7.63 14.60 -3.82
C GLY A 149 6.39 14.51 -2.94
N LEU A 150 5.60 13.44 -3.06
CA LEU A 150 4.41 13.21 -2.22
C LEU A 150 4.76 13.06 -0.73
N ILE A 151 5.86 12.37 -0.41
CA ILE A 151 6.35 12.25 0.97
C ILE A 151 6.74 13.62 1.52
N LEU A 152 7.49 14.43 0.75
CA LEU A 152 7.89 15.78 1.16
C LEU A 152 6.68 16.69 1.38
N VAL A 153 5.69 16.64 0.50
CA VAL A 153 4.43 17.39 0.66
C VAL A 153 3.68 16.90 1.90
N GLY A 154 3.64 15.57 2.14
CA GLY A 154 3.06 15.00 3.36
C GLY A 154 3.72 15.52 4.64
N ILE A 155 5.06 15.57 4.67
CA ILE A 155 5.83 16.13 5.80
C ILE A 155 5.56 17.63 5.93
N ALA A 156 5.60 18.38 4.83
CA ALA A 156 5.33 19.82 4.84
C ALA A 156 3.93 20.13 5.38
N SER A 157 2.94 19.29 5.07
CA SER A 157 1.55 19.47 5.56
C SER A 157 1.40 19.35 7.08
N MET A 158 2.37 18.78 7.77
CA MET A 158 2.39 18.72 9.24
C MET A 158 2.73 20.07 9.87
N PHE A 159 3.49 20.91 9.15
CA PHE A 159 3.94 22.22 9.64
C PHE A 159 3.12 23.37 9.07
N TRP A 160 2.62 23.22 7.84
CA TRP A 160 1.81 24.22 7.16
C TRP A 160 0.49 23.62 6.69
N PRO A 161 -0.65 24.23 7.08
CA PRO A 161 -1.92 23.79 6.54
C PRO A 161 -1.97 24.06 5.03
N LEU A 162 -2.08 22.99 4.26
CA LEU A 162 -2.25 23.08 2.81
C LEU A 162 -3.67 23.60 2.51
N GLY A 163 -3.80 24.60 1.64
CA GLY A 163 -5.11 25.03 1.15
C GLY A 163 -5.88 23.89 0.50
N SER A 164 -7.22 23.90 0.60
CA SER A 164 -8.08 22.81 0.12
C SER A 164 -7.82 22.44 -1.35
N THR A 165 -7.69 23.44 -2.22
CA THR A 165 -7.41 23.24 -3.65
C THR A 165 -6.07 22.55 -3.89
N PHE A 166 -5.00 22.99 -3.20
CA PHE A 166 -3.68 22.38 -3.36
C PHE A 166 -3.69 20.94 -2.88
N ALA A 167 -4.31 20.66 -1.74
CA ALA A 167 -4.40 19.32 -1.21
C ALA A 167 -5.26 18.39 -2.10
N THR A 168 -6.28 18.92 -2.80
CA THR A 168 -7.04 18.17 -3.81
C THR A 168 -6.14 17.77 -4.99
N VAL A 169 -5.35 18.71 -5.51
CA VAL A 169 -4.38 18.44 -6.58
C VAL A 169 -3.37 17.36 -6.16
N VAL A 170 -2.85 17.43 -4.94
CA VAL A 170 -1.94 16.42 -4.38
C VAL A 170 -2.60 15.05 -4.32
N CYS A 171 -3.87 14.95 -3.95
CA CYS A 171 -4.61 13.68 -3.94
C CYS A 171 -4.72 13.10 -5.36
N PHE A 172 -5.06 13.91 -6.37
CA PHE A 172 -5.11 13.44 -7.76
C PHE A 172 -3.75 12.96 -8.27
N ILE A 173 -2.69 13.72 -8.00
CA ILE A 173 -1.32 13.31 -8.35
C ILE A 173 -0.96 12.01 -7.64
N GLY A 174 -1.29 11.87 -6.37
CA GLY A 174 -1.04 10.65 -5.58
C GLY A 174 -1.72 9.43 -6.18
N VAL A 175 -3.01 9.54 -6.54
CA VAL A 175 -3.73 8.45 -7.20
C VAL A 175 -3.03 8.05 -8.51
N LEU A 176 -2.67 9.01 -9.36
CA LEU A 176 -2.01 8.74 -10.64
C LEU A 176 -0.64 8.08 -10.46
N VAL A 177 0.18 8.60 -9.54
CA VAL A 177 1.51 8.06 -9.25
C VAL A 177 1.41 6.60 -8.79
N PHE A 178 0.54 6.27 -7.83
CA PHE A 178 0.41 4.91 -7.31
C PHE A 178 -0.32 3.96 -8.28
N ALA A 179 -1.22 4.46 -9.12
CA ALA A 179 -1.78 3.68 -10.22
C ALA A 179 -0.69 3.27 -11.22
N LEU A 180 0.18 4.21 -11.62
CA LEU A 180 1.31 3.93 -12.49
C LEU A 180 2.36 3.03 -11.82
N PHE A 181 2.60 3.18 -10.51
CA PHE A 181 3.44 2.24 -9.74
C PHE A 181 2.91 0.82 -9.83
N THR A 182 1.59 0.62 -9.72
CA THR A 182 0.99 -0.71 -9.86
C THR A 182 1.34 -1.35 -11.19
N ALA A 183 1.28 -0.60 -12.30
CA ALA A 183 1.66 -1.12 -13.62
C ALA A 183 3.17 -1.43 -13.71
N TYR A 184 4.01 -0.54 -13.19
CA TYR A 184 5.44 -0.70 -13.15
C TYR A 184 5.86 -1.92 -12.31
N ASP A 185 5.33 -2.06 -11.11
CA ASP A 185 5.61 -3.17 -10.21
C ASP A 185 5.17 -4.50 -10.83
N MET A 186 3.99 -4.54 -11.46
CA MET A 186 3.49 -5.74 -12.11
C MET A 186 4.36 -6.18 -13.29
N GLN A 187 4.88 -5.23 -14.08
CA GLN A 187 5.85 -5.54 -15.14
C GLN A 187 7.16 -6.07 -14.56
N ASN A 188 7.70 -5.41 -13.52
CA ASN A 188 8.93 -5.84 -12.88
C ASN A 188 8.82 -7.23 -12.27
N LEU A 189 7.69 -7.55 -11.63
CA LEU A 189 7.41 -8.88 -11.08
C LEU A 189 7.41 -9.96 -12.17
N LYS A 190 6.81 -9.66 -13.34
CA LYS A 190 6.83 -10.54 -14.51
C LYS A 190 8.26 -10.77 -15.04
N ILE A 191 9.03 -9.69 -15.17
CA ILE A 191 10.43 -9.75 -15.64
C ILE A 191 11.28 -10.56 -14.64
N ALA A 192 11.19 -10.22 -13.34
CA ALA A 192 11.94 -10.89 -12.29
C ALA A 192 11.62 -12.40 -12.21
N TYR A 193 10.35 -12.78 -12.34
CA TYR A 193 9.96 -14.19 -12.39
C TYR A 193 10.59 -14.91 -13.58
N ASN A 194 10.57 -14.31 -14.78
CA ASN A 194 11.15 -14.91 -15.98
C ASN A 194 12.69 -15.04 -15.88
N THR A 195 13.35 -14.06 -15.26
CA THR A 195 14.80 -14.11 -15.02
C THR A 195 15.19 -15.22 -14.03
N MET A 196 14.30 -15.51 -13.07
CA MET A 196 14.46 -16.57 -12.07
C MET A 196 13.87 -17.92 -12.51
N ALA A 197 13.57 -18.12 -13.80
CA ALA A 197 12.90 -19.33 -14.30
C ALA A 197 13.65 -20.64 -13.97
N GLY A 198 14.99 -20.60 -13.85
CA GLY A 198 15.84 -21.70 -13.38
C GLY A 198 16.23 -21.67 -11.90
N GLY A 199 15.71 -20.67 -11.14
CA GLY A 199 16.11 -20.45 -9.75
C GLY A 199 15.36 -21.32 -8.74
N ASP A 200 15.88 -21.32 -7.50
CA ASP A 200 15.32 -22.04 -6.37
C ASP A 200 13.90 -21.53 -6.01
N ASP A 201 13.04 -22.43 -5.59
CA ASP A 201 11.66 -22.12 -5.18
C ASP A 201 11.60 -21.15 -3.99
N THR A 202 12.63 -21.14 -3.15
CA THR A 202 12.76 -20.21 -2.03
C THR A 202 12.86 -18.76 -2.53
N SER A 203 13.70 -18.52 -3.54
CA SER A 203 13.89 -17.19 -4.14
C SER A 203 12.61 -16.68 -4.82
N LYS A 204 11.89 -17.57 -5.53
CA LYS A 204 10.58 -17.22 -6.13
C LYS A 204 9.55 -16.85 -5.06
N ASN A 205 9.56 -17.55 -3.93
CA ASN A 205 8.66 -17.28 -2.82
C ASN A 205 9.00 -15.98 -2.10
N GLN A 206 10.28 -15.64 -1.94
CA GLN A 206 10.72 -14.35 -1.41
C GLN A 206 10.31 -13.20 -2.35
N LEU A 207 10.49 -13.39 -3.66
CA LEU A 207 10.04 -12.42 -4.66
C LEU A 207 8.52 -12.23 -4.63
N ALA A 208 7.73 -13.30 -4.39
CA ALA A 208 6.28 -13.19 -4.27
C ALA A 208 5.87 -12.36 -3.05
N VAL A 209 6.54 -12.49 -1.91
CA VAL A 209 6.27 -11.68 -0.71
C VAL A 209 6.64 -10.22 -0.95
N LEU A 210 7.79 -9.95 -1.58
CA LEU A 210 8.20 -8.59 -1.93
C LEU A 210 7.21 -7.95 -2.91
N GLY A 211 6.77 -8.70 -3.92
CA GLY A 211 5.77 -8.24 -4.87
C GLY A 211 4.43 -7.94 -4.21
N ALA A 212 3.99 -8.80 -3.28
CA ALA A 212 2.79 -8.55 -2.50
C ALA A 212 2.89 -7.28 -1.66
N LEU A 213 4.06 -7.00 -1.07
CA LEU A 213 4.30 -5.76 -0.30
C LEU A 213 4.20 -4.52 -1.20
N HIS A 214 4.84 -4.52 -2.37
CA HIS A 214 4.79 -3.38 -3.30
C HIS A 214 3.37 -3.11 -3.78
N LEU A 215 2.67 -4.15 -4.24
CA LEU A 215 1.29 -4.01 -4.72
C LEU A 215 0.33 -3.60 -3.60
N TYR A 216 0.54 -4.10 -2.37
CA TYR A 216 -0.21 -3.69 -1.19
C TYR A 216 -0.02 -2.19 -0.89
N ILE A 217 1.23 -1.69 -0.89
CA ILE A 217 1.53 -0.27 -0.64
C ILE A 217 0.84 0.60 -1.69
N SER A 218 0.95 0.24 -2.97
CA SER A 218 0.33 0.99 -4.07
C SER A 218 -1.20 1.01 -3.96
N PHE A 219 -1.82 -0.12 -3.60
CA PHE A 219 -3.26 -0.21 -3.40
C PHE A 219 -3.74 0.67 -2.23
N ILE A 220 -3.11 0.54 -1.07
CA ILE A 220 -3.51 1.30 0.13
C ILE A 220 -3.27 2.80 -0.08
N ALA A 221 -2.19 3.20 -0.74
CA ALA A 221 -1.94 4.60 -1.06
C ALA A 221 -3.01 5.17 -1.99
N MET A 222 -3.40 4.46 -3.07
CA MET A 222 -4.50 4.88 -3.92
C MET A 222 -5.80 5.02 -3.13
N PHE A 223 -6.11 4.04 -2.29
CA PHE A 223 -7.29 4.09 -1.43
C PHE A 223 -7.29 5.32 -0.50
N GLN A 224 -6.16 5.61 0.15
CA GLN A 224 -6.03 6.78 1.04
C GLN A 224 -6.23 8.10 0.30
N TYR A 225 -5.62 8.27 -0.86
CA TYR A 225 -5.75 9.48 -1.67
C TYR A 225 -7.18 9.65 -2.20
N LEU A 226 -7.82 8.58 -2.68
CA LEU A 226 -9.21 8.62 -3.12
C LEU A 226 -10.17 8.91 -1.97
N LEU A 227 -9.96 8.27 -0.82
CA LEU A 227 -10.77 8.53 0.36
C LEU A 227 -10.62 9.98 0.86
N SER A 228 -9.38 10.50 0.85
CA SER A 228 -9.11 11.91 1.18
C SER A 228 -9.76 12.87 0.18
N LEU A 229 -9.89 12.48 -1.08
CA LEU A 229 -10.56 13.26 -2.11
C LEU A 229 -12.08 13.32 -1.85
N PHE A 230 -12.72 12.18 -1.59
CA PHE A 230 -14.16 12.09 -1.31
C PHE A 230 -14.60 12.70 0.03
N ASN A 231 -13.67 12.92 0.95
CA ASN A 231 -13.96 13.59 2.22
C ASN A 231 -13.90 15.13 2.12
N ARG A 232 -13.61 15.69 0.96
CA ARG A 232 -13.46 17.13 0.75
C ARG A 232 -14.69 17.78 0.13
N ASP A 233 -15.56 16.96 -0.45
CA ASP A 233 -16.87 17.34 -0.97
C ASP A 233 -17.94 17.21 0.14
#